data_59d4e3838c57227f6a7b292542db7b46
#
_entry.id   59d4e3838c57227f6a7b292542db7b46
#
_cell.length_a   1.000
_cell.length_b   1.000
_cell.length_c   1.000
_cell.angle_alpha   90.00
_cell.angle_beta   90.00
_cell.angle_gamma   90.00
#
_symmetry.space_group_name_H-M   'P 1'
#
loop_
_entity.id
_entity.type
_entity.pdbx_description
1 polymer ?
#
loop_
_entity_poly.entity_id
_entity_poly.type
_entity_poly.pdbx_seq_one_letter_code
_entity_poly.pdbx_strand_id
1 'polypeptide(L)'
;STLLASSAASDVYKRQGYDCAGATLKLYDNPQCSYPGHRACCTPSDTEDARSVAARLGMLYYVFPMQEKFHQSVIDKFADTYLHGGTPNPCIDCNRFLKFSALLDKARKLGCEYIASGHYARREQDPKTGRFLLRKGLDPTKDQSYVLYAMTQDQLAHTLFPLGTYTKKEIREIAQEQGFINADKPDSQDICFVPDGDYATFIEQYTGEASEPGDFVDKEGKVLGRHKGQIHYTIGQRRGLGIAAPESLYVCGKSLDTNKVILGGKDDLMSNYCYINDINLIPWDHLDKPIQCKVKTRYRQPEQPATVEQLGEDLIRITFQEPQRAV
;
A
#
# COMPACT_ATOMS: atom_id res chain seq x y z
N SER A 1 21.88 -1.44 17.42
CA SER A 1 20.50 -1.75 17.90
C SER A 1 19.51 -1.65 16.76
N THR A 2 18.47 -2.47 16.79
CA THR A 2 17.46 -2.55 15.73
C THR A 2 16.05 -2.42 16.31
N LEU A 3 15.22 -1.56 15.75
CA LEU A 3 13.83 -1.38 16.14
C LEU A 3 12.92 -2.25 15.26
N LEU A 4 12.09 -3.11 15.87
CA LEU A 4 11.31 -4.15 15.21
C LEU A 4 9.80 -3.88 15.29
N ALA A 5 9.11 -4.01 14.17
CA ALA A 5 7.67 -3.78 14.03
C ALA A 5 6.89 -5.06 13.60
N SER A 6 7.43 -6.26 13.84
CA SER A 6 6.78 -7.54 13.52
C SER A 6 7.29 -8.65 14.43
N SER A 7 6.40 -9.48 14.99
CA SER A 7 6.72 -10.54 15.93
C SER A 7 7.65 -11.62 15.37
N ALA A 8 7.31 -12.19 14.21
CA ALA A 8 8.15 -13.22 13.59
C ALA A 8 9.50 -12.65 13.09
N ALA A 9 9.50 -11.40 12.59
CA ALA A 9 10.73 -10.70 12.24
C ALA A 9 11.64 -10.48 13.46
N SER A 10 11.06 -10.23 14.62
CA SER A 10 11.79 -10.00 15.87
C SER A 10 12.58 -11.25 16.32
N ASP A 11 11.98 -12.43 16.22
CA ASP A 11 12.65 -13.69 16.56
C ASP A 11 13.84 -13.98 15.63
N VAL A 12 13.64 -13.79 14.32
CA VAL A 12 14.69 -14.05 13.32
C VAL A 12 15.94 -13.23 13.62
N TYR A 13 15.81 -11.93 13.92
CA TYR A 13 17.00 -11.09 14.20
C TYR A 13 17.61 -11.33 15.57
N LYS A 14 16.79 -11.59 16.56
CA LYS A 14 17.33 -11.89 17.89
C LYS A 14 18.19 -13.15 17.88
N ARG A 15 17.80 -14.20 17.15
CA ARG A 15 18.60 -15.41 16.95
C ARG A 15 19.92 -15.13 16.20
N GLN A 16 19.97 -14.08 15.38
CA GLN A 16 21.18 -13.64 14.68
C GLN A 16 22.09 -12.75 15.54
N GLY A 17 21.75 -12.53 16.84
CA GLY A 17 22.58 -11.78 17.78
C GLY A 17 22.40 -10.27 17.74
N TYR A 18 21.36 -9.75 17.07
CA TYR A 18 21.06 -8.32 17.10
C TYR A 18 20.50 -7.90 18.48
N ASP A 19 20.93 -6.73 18.95
CA ASP A 19 20.28 -6.05 20.06
C ASP A 19 19.00 -5.37 19.52
N CYS A 20 17.84 -5.83 20.01
CA CYS A 20 16.54 -5.53 19.42
C CYS A 20 15.60 -4.88 20.44
N ALA A 21 14.80 -3.92 19.96
CA ALA A 21 13.63 -3.40 20.67
C ALA A 21 12.38 -3.54 19.79
N GLY A 22 11.25 -3.83 20.41
CA GLY A 22 9.96 -3.89 19.73
C GLY A 22 9.30 -2.53 19.62
N ALA A 23 8.56 -2.27 18.55
CA ALA A 23 7.80 -1.03 18.37
C ALA A 23 6.44 -1.28 17.72
N THR A 24 5.43 -0.56 18.21
CA THR A 24 4.11 -0.43 17.55
C THR A 24 3.81 1.03 17.28
N LEU A 25 3.33 1.32 16.07
CA LEU A 25 2.78 2.61 15.72
C LEU A 25 1.28 2.61 16.04
N LYS A 26 0.84 3.47 16.96
CA LYS A 26 -0.58 3.69 17.21
C LYS A 26 -1.07 4.70 16.18
N LEU A 27 -1.80 4.23 15.15
CA LEU A 27 -2.18 5.01 13.98
C LEU A 27 -3.54 5.70 14.13
N TYR A 28 -4.48 5.12 14.87
CA TYR A 28 -5.81 5.68 15.09
C TYR A 28 -6.43 5.21 16.41
N ASP A 29 -7.40 5.96 16.89
CA ASP A 29 -8.17 5.69 18.10
C ASP A 29 -9.63 5.40 17.72
N ASN A 30 -9.92 4.30 17.04
CA ASN A 30 -11.29 3.98 16.67
C ASN A 30 -11.87 2.90 17.60
N PRO A 31 -12.84 3.24 18.48
CA PRO A 31 -13.56 2.27 19.30
C PRO A 31 -14.31 1.23 18.46
N GLN A 32 -14.72 1.59 17.23
CA GLN A 32 -15.45 0.69 16.32
C GLN A 32 -14.56 -0.42 15.74
N CYS A 33 -13.22 -0.28 15.78
CA CYS A 33 -12.30 -1.38 15.40
C CYS A 33 -12.26 -2.52 16.42
N SER A 34 -13.00 -2.44 17.51
CA SER A 34 -13.06 -3.45 18.58
C SER A 34 -14.14 -4.53 18.35
N TYR A 35 -14.85 -4.53 17.22
CA TYR A 35 -15.85 -5.56 16.94
C TYR A 35 -15.21 -6.90 16.57
N PRO A 36 -15.76 -8.04 17.07
CA PRO A 36 -15.31 -9.36 16.66
C PRO A 36 -15.42 -9.56 15.14
N GLY A 37 -14.30 -9.88 14.49
CA GLY A 37 -14.22 -10.06 13.03
C GLY A 37 -13.50 -8.96 12.26
N HIS A 38 -13.19 -7.82 12.85
CA HIS A 38 -12.39 -6.77 12.21
C HIS A 38 -10.90 -7.15 12.12
N ARG A 39 -10.34 -7.00 10.92
CA ARG A 39 -8.95 -7.36 10.59
C ARG A 39 -8.06 -6.12 10.38
N ALA A 40 -8.23 -5.10 11.22
CA ALA A 40 -7.37 -3.93 11.20
C ALA A 40 -6.00 -4.24 11.81
N CYS A 41 -4.93 -3.65 11.31
CA CYS A 41 -3.54 -3.99 11.69
C CYS A 41 -2.99 -3.21 12.90
N CYS A 42 -3.80 -2.49 13.67
CA CYS A 42 -3.37 -1.67 14.81
C CYS A 42 -4.45 -1.58 15.91
N THR A 43 -5.11 -2.68 16.23
CA THR A 43 -6.08 -2.73 17.33
C THR A 43 -5.38 -2.73 18.69
N PRO A 44 -6.07 -2.40 19.81
CA PRO A 44 -5.52 -2.55 21.15
C PRO A 44 -5.03 -3.97 21.44
N SER A 45 -5.72 -5.00 20.91
CA SER A 45 -5.29 -6.39 21.02
C SER A 45 -3.99 -6.66 20.23
N ASP A 46 -3.79 -6.05 19.07
CA ASP A 46 -2.54 -6.19 18.32
C ASP A 46 -1.35 -5.59 19.07
N THR A 47 -1.57 -4.49 19.78
CA THR A 47 -0.55 -3.87 20.62
C THR A 47 -0.18 -4.77 21.80
N GLU A 48 -1.17 -5.43 22.43
CA GLU A 48 -0.93 -6.34 23.53
C GLU A 48 -0.26 -7.64 23.07
N ASP A 49 -0.68 -8.20 21.92
CA ASP A 49 -0.01 -9.32 21.28
C ASP A 49 1.48 -9.02 21.02
N ALA A 50 1.76 -7.84 20.46
CA ALA A 50 3.14 -7.40 20.19
C ALA A 50 3.95 -7.21 21.47
N ARG A 51 3.33 -6.66 22.53
CA ARG A 51 3.94 -6.51 23.85
C ARG A 51 4.29 -7.87 24.46
N SER A 52 3.36 -8.83 24.37
CA SER A 52 3.55 -10.21 24.87
C SER A 52 4.72 -10.89 24.16
N VAL A 53 4.82 -10.75 22.84
CA VAL A 53 5.95 -11.29 22.06
C VAL A 53 7.27 -10.62 22.47
N ALA A 54 7.29 -9.29 22.62
CA ALA A 54 8.48 -8.57 23.05
C ALA A 54 8.95 -9.00 24.45
N ALA A 55 8.02 -9.14 25.39
CA ALA A 55 8.32 -9.65 26.74
C ALA A 55 8.90 -11.06 26.70
N ARG A 56 8.30 -11.97 25.92
CA ARG A 56 8.81 -13.34 25.75
C ARG A 56 10.21 -13.39 25.16
N LEU A 57 10.51 -12.47 24.22
CA LEU A 57 11.84 -12.35 23.64
C LEU A 57 12.82 -11.55 24.52
N GLY A 58 12.40 -11.03 25.69
CA GLY A 58 13.23 -10.20 26.57
C GLY A 58 13.69 -8.90 25.91
N MET A 59 12.81 -8.26 25.13
CA MET A 59 13.09 -7.00 24.43
C MET A 59 12.36 -5.83 25.08
N LEU A 60 12.97 -4.65 25.04
CA LEU A 60 12.26 -3.40 25.31
C LEU A 60 11.14 -3.22 24.28
N TYR A 61 10.04 -2.60 24.68
CA TYR A 61 8.90 -2.39 23.81
C TYR A 61 8.36 -0.96 23.89
N TYR A 62 8.18 -0.33 22.74
CA TYR A 62 7.73 1.04 22.61
C TYR A 62 6.42 1.13 21.83
N VAL A 63 5.53 2.02 22.26
CA VAL A 63 4.32 2.39 21.50
C VAL A 63 4.44 3.87 21.13
N PHE A 64 4.46 4.18 19.85
CA PHE A 64 4.58 5.53 19.35
C PHE A 64 3.21 6.05 18.90
N PRO A 65 2.68 7.13 19.52
CA PRO A 65 1.49 7.80 19.03
C PRO A 65 1.82 8.49 17.70
N MET A 66 1.09 8.11 16.65
CA MET A 66 1.25 8.60 15.28
C MET A 66 -0.09 9.00 14.63
N GLN A 67 -1.13 9.13 15.45
CA GLN A 67 -2.50 9.38 14.96
C GLN A 67 -2.57 10.64 14.10
N GLU A 68 -2.06 11.77 14.61
CA GLU A 68 -2.08 13.05 13.89
C GLU A 68 -1.34 12.95 12.55
N LYS A 69 -0.15 12.39 12.55
CA LYS A 69 0.63 12.22 11.31
C LYS A 69 -0.04 11.25 10.34
N PHE A 70 -0.70 10.21 10.86
CA PHE A 70 -1.46 9.26 10.05
C PHE A 70 -2.67 9.94 9.39
N HIS A 71 -3.42 10.76 10.12
CA HIS A 71 -4.49 11.56 9.56
C HIS A 71 -3.98 12.44 8.43
N GLN A 72 -3.00 13.30 8.70
CA GLN A 72 -2.47 14.27 7.73
C GLN A 72 -1.84 13.63 6.49
N SER A 73 -1.07 12.56 6.66
CA SER A 73 -0.27 11.99 5.56
C SER A 73 -0.95 10.84 4.82
N VAL A 74 -1.98 10.22 5.39
CA VAL A 74 -2.62 9.03 4.83
C VAL A 74 -4.11 9.22 4.63
N ILE A 75 -4.87 9.60 5.67
CA ILE A 75 -6.33 9.66 5.58
C ILE A 75 -6.77 10.88 4.76
N ASP A 76 -6.21 12.07 5.03
CA ASP A 76 -6.52 13.28 4.28
C ASP A 76 -6.22 13.10 2.79
N LYS A 77 -5.04 12.56 2.47
CA LYS A 77 -4.65 12.28 1.08
C LYS A 77 -5.54 11.22 0.43
N PHE A 78 -5.95 10.20 1.19
CA PHE A 78 -6.88 9.18 0.71
C PHE A 78 -8.24 9.79 0.35
N ALA A 79 -8.82 10.58 1.24
CA ALA A 79 -10.09 11.26 1.00
C ALA A 79 -9.98 12.25 -0.17
N ASP A 80 -8.96 13.11 -0.18
CA ASP A 80 -8.71 14.07 -1.24
C ASP A 80 -8.57 13.40 -2.61
N THR A 81 -7.80 12.32 -2.72
CA THR A 81 -7.63 11.59 -3.97
C THR A 81 -8.95 11.02 -4.51
N TYR A 82 -9.82 10.49 -3.63
CA TYR A 82 -11.15 10.01 -4.05
C TYR A 82 -12.07 11.15 -4.47
N LEU A 83 -12.07 12.27 -3.76
CA LEU A 83 -12.84 13.47 -4.10
C LEU A 83 -12.41 14.03 -5.48
N HIS A 84 -11.13 13.90 -5.82
CA HIS A 84 -10.59 14.27 -7.14
C HIS A 84 -10.65 13.13 -8.18
N GLY A 85 -11.50 12.11 -7.96
CA GLY A 85 -11.78 11.05 -8.93
C GLY A 85 -10.73 9.96 -9.05
N GLY A 86 -9.62 10.04 -8.31
CA GLY A 86 -8.55 9.04 -8.28
C GLY A 86 -8.92 7.78 -7.48
N THR A 87 -7.97 6.85 -7.42
CA THR A 87 -8.09 5.62 -6.62
C THR A 87 -6.77 5.41 -5.87
N PRO A 88 -6.66 5.90 -4.64
CA PRO A 88 -5.42 5.85 -3.87
C PRO A 88 -5.11 4.46 -3.32
N ASN A 89 -3.84 4.20 -3.04
CA ASN A 89 -3.40 3.08 -2.22
C ASN A 89 -2.76 3.62 -0.93
N PRO A 90 -3.51 3.76 0.17
CA PRO A 90 -3.03 4.39 1.39
C PRO A 90 -1.90 3.60 2.08
N CYS A 91 -1.71 2.32 1.76
CA CYS A 91 -0.59 1.54 2.27
C CYS A 91 0.76 2.07 1.77
N ILE A 92 0.82 2.63 0.56
CA ILE A 92 2.03 3.26 0.01
C ILE A 92 2.38 4.49 0.86
N ASP A 93 1.41 5.37 1.12
CA ASP A 93 1.62 6.58 1.92
C ASP A 93 1.96 6.24 3.38
N CYS A 94 1.31 5.24 3.97
CA CYS A 94 1.63 4.76 5.31
C CYS A 94 3.09 4.23 5.38
N ASN A 95 3.54 3.49 4.39
CA ASN A 95 4.93 3.05 4.32
C ASN A 95 5.88 4.24 4.13
N ARG A 96 5.59 5.14 3.17
CA ARG A 96 6.43 6.30 2.83
C ARG A 96 6.62 7.25 4.02
N PHE A 97 5.53 7.65 4.69
CA PHE A 97 5.56 8.76 5.67
C PHE A 97 5.66 8.30 7.12
N LEU A 98 5.13 7.11 7.45
CA LEU A 98 5.12 6.64 8.83
C LEU A 98 6.14 5.53 9.08
N LYS A 99 6.00 4.38 8.41
CA LYS A 99 6.79 3.19 8.74
C LYS A 99 8.27 3.34 8.40
N PHE A 100 8.60 3.96 7.27
CA PHE A 100 10.00 4.08 6.82
C PHE A 100 10.55 5.52 6.90
N SER A 101 9.76 6.50 7.36
CA SER A 101 10.20 7.85 7.68
C SER A 101 10.10 8.11 9.18
N ALA A 102 8.88 8.37 9.69
CA ALA A 102 8.69 8.76 11.10
C ALA A 102 9.20 7.71 12.10
N LEU A 103 9.04 6.40 11.81
CA LEU A 103 9.59 5.35 12.69
C LEU A 103 11.10 5.31 12.63
N LEU A 104 11.73 5.51 11.46
CA LEU A 104 13.19 5.58 11.34
C LEU A 104 13.75 6.75 12.14
N ASP A 105 13.10 7.93 12.11
CA ASP A 105 13.49 9.07 12.94
C ASP A 105 13.38 8.78 14.45
N LYS A 106 12.34 8.06 14.86
CA LYS A 106 12.20 7.59 16.25
C LYS A 106 13.28 6.58 16.64
N ALA A 107 13.58 5.63 15.73
CA ALA A 107 14.64 4.65 15.92
C ALA A 107 16.01 5.32 16.13
N ARG A 108 16.35 6.28 15.29
CA ARG A 108 17.59 7.07 15.39
C ARG A 108 17.69 7.82 16.74
N LYS A 109 16.58 8.41 17.22
CA LYS A 109 16.53 9.07 18.54
C LYS A 109 16.72 8.10 19.71
N LEU A 110 16.40 6.82 19.53
CA LEU A 110 16.65 5.75 20.50
C LEU A 110 18.05 5.12 20.35
N GLY A 111 18.90 5.62 19.45
CA GLY A 111 20.21 5.04 19.15
C GLY A 111 20.15 3.74 18.36
N CYS A 112 19.03 3.45 17.70
CA CYS A 112 18.91 2.30 16.80
C CYS A 112 19.41 2.69 15.41
N GLU A 113 20.25 1.84 14.83
CA GLU A 113 20.84 2.03 13.50
C GLU A 113 19.85 1.59 12.41
N TYR A 114 19.08 0.55 12.68
CA TYR A 114 18.15 -0.05 11.73
C TYR A 114 16.73 -0.09 12.28
N ILE A 115 15.78 -0.05 11.36
CA ILE A 115 14.42 -0.56 11.58
C ILE A 115 14.25 -1.88 10.84
N ALA A 116 13.47 -2.80 11.39
CA ALA A 116 13.11 -4.03 10.71
C ALA A 116 11.60 -4.17 10.59
N SER A 117 11.14 -4.64 9.45
CA SER A 117 9.74 -4.75 9.12
C SER A 117 9.37 -6.15 8.62
N GLY A 118 8.15 -6.60 8.96
CA GLY A 118 7.60 -7.87 8.50
C GLY A 118 7.18 -7.90 7.02
N HIS A 119 7.59 -6.94 6.20
CA HIS A 119 7.29 -6.97 4.78
C HIS A 119 8.07 -8.08 4.05
N TYR A 120 7.37 -8.78 3.18
CA TYR A 120 7.96 -9.78 2.27
C TYR A 120 8.60 -9.06 1.08
N ALA A 121 9.79 -8.54 1.30
CA ALA A 121 10.66 -7.91 0.30
C ALA A 121 12.11 -8.20 0.68
N ARG A 122 13.06 -7.95 -0.21
CA ARG A 122 14.48 -8.10 0.07
C ARG A 122 15.22 -6.82 -0.27
N ARG A 123 16.25 -6.53 0.50
CA ARG A 123 17.21 -5.45 0.25
C ARG A 123 18.53 -6.06 -0.19
N GLU A 124 19.13 -5.48 -1.18
CA GLU A 124 20.46 -5.83 -1.70
C GLU A 124 21.25 -4.54 -1.94
N GLN A 125 22.55 -4.55 -1.74
CA GLN A 125 23.41 -3.45 -2.14
C GLN A 125 24.12 -3.84 -3.43
N ASP A 126 23.99 -3.01 -4.46
CA ASP A 126 24.71 -3.19 -5.72
C ASP A 126 26.21 -2.94 -5.51
N PRO A 127 27.07 -3.93 -5.72
CA PRO A 127 28.50 -3.76 -5.45
C PRO A 127 29.18 -2.79 -6.42
N LYS A 128 28.58 -2.47 -7.56
CA LYS A 128 29.15 -1.56 -8.56
C LYS A 128 28.82 -0.09 -8.28
N THR A 129 27.59 0.18 -7.89
CA THR A 129 27.08 1.55 -7.68
C THR A 129 27.03 1.93 -6.21
N GLY A 130 27.07 0.95 -5.31
CA GLY A 130 26.87 1.15 -3.87
C GLY A 130 25.39 1.45 -3.49
N ARG A 131 24.49 1.54 -4.47
CA ARG A 131 23.06 1.82 -4.22
C ARG A 131 22.36 0.62 -3.61
N PHE A 132 21.42 0.90 -2.74
CA PHE A 132 20.51 -0.13 -2.23
C PHE A 132 19.39 -0.38 -3.21
N LEU A 133 19.12 -1.66 -3.46
CA LEU A 133 18.08 -2.15 -4.37
C LEU A 133 16.95 -2.78 -3.55
N LEU A 134 15.73 -2.49 -3.96
CA LEU A 134 14.55 -3.21 -3.47
C LEU A 134 14.29 -4.40 -4.38
N ARG A 135 14.29 -5.61 -3.80
CA ARG A 135 14.04 -6.87 -4.49
C ARG A 135 12.72 -7.47 -4.05
N LYS A 136 12.09 -8.22 -4.93
CA LYS A 136 10.90 -9.01 -4.58
C LYS A 136 11.20 -10.01 -3.48
N GLY A 137 10.20 -10.30 -2.64
CA GLY A 137 10.25 -11.39 -1.68
C GLY A 137 10.44 -12.75 -2.37
N LEU A 138 10.93 -13.74 -1.61
CA LEU A 138 11.09 -15.11 -2.11
C LEU A 138 9.74 -15.75 -2.44
N ASP A 139 8.72 -15.50 -1.62
CA ASP A 139 7.36 -15.97 -1.85
C ASP A 139 6.63 -15.02 -2.81
N PRO A 140 6.40 -15.41 -4.09
CA PRO A 140 5.75 -14.54 -5.07
C PRO A 140 4.27 -14.26 -4.75
N THR A 141 3.65 -15.11 -3.91
CA THR A 141 2.25 -14.93 -3.48
C THR A 141 2.10 -13.91 -2.36
N LYS A 142 3.22 -13.54 -1.71
CA LYS A 142 3.28 -12.61 -0.57
C LYS A 142 4.17 -11.40 -0.84
N ASP A 143 4.77 -11.29 -2.03
CA ASP A 143 5.64 -10.16 -2.37
C ASP A 143 4.94 -8.81 -2.13
N GLN A 144 5.59 -7.96 -1.35
CA GLN A 144 5.12 -6.63 -0.97
C GLN A 144 6.02 -5.50 -1.50
N SER A 145 6.93 -5.80 -2.40
CA SER A 145 7.81 -4.78 -3.00
C SER A 145 7.03 -3.64 -3.67
N TYR A 146 5.84 -3.93 -4.22
CA TYR A 146 4.96 -2.93 -4.83
C TYR A 146 4.60 -1.77 -3.88
N VAL A 147 4.29 -2.02 -2.62
CA VAL A 147 3.90 -0.97 -1.66
C VAL A 147 5.10 -0.29 -1.00
N LEU A 148 6.32 -0.66 -1.40
CA LEU A 148 7.59 -0.14 -0.88
C LEU A 148 8.36 0.69 -1.91
N TYR A 149 7.84 0.86 -3.13
CA TYR A 149 8.56 1.52 -4.22
C TYR A 149 9.00 2.95 -3.90
N ALA A 150 8.29 3.63 -3.00
CA ALA A 150 8.56 5.02 -2.62
C ALA A 150 9.71 5.17 -1.58
N MET A 151 10.39 4.09 -1.20
CA MET A 151 11.51 4.16 -0.25
C MET A 151 12.73 4.82 -0.87
N THR A 152 13.29 5.78 -0.14
CA THR A 152 14.54 6.46 -0.52
C THR A 152 15.76 5.58 -0.29
N GLN A 153 16.93 5.97 -0.82
CA GLN A 153 18.20 5.29 -0.57
C GLN A 153 18.57 5.26 0.92
N ASP A 154 18.36 6.36 1.65
CA ASP A 154 18.59 6.41 3.09
C ASP A 154 17.67 5.45 3.85
N GLN A 155 16.39 5.42 3.50
CA GLN A 155 15.45 4.48 4.11
C GLN A 155 15.81 3.03 3.83
N LEU A 156 16.20 2.69 2.60
CA LEU A 156 16.65 1.36 2.23
C LEU A 156 17.94 0.96 2.96
N ALA A 157 18.90 1.91 3.10
CA ALA A 157 20.15 1.67 3.83
C ALA A 157 19.91 1.26 5.28
N HIS A 158 18.88 1.82 5.93
CA HIS A 158 18.57 1.63 7.35
C HIS A 158 17.35 0.74 7.62
N THR A 159 16.86 0.02 6.60
CA THR A 159 15.72 -0.90 6.75
C THR A 159 16.13 -2.33 6.48
N LEU A 160 15.66 -3.26 7.31
CA LEU A 160 15.87 -4.69 7.18
C LEU A 160 14.52 -5.41 6.94
N PHE A 161 14.52 -6.40 6.04
CA PHE A 161 13.35 -7.20 5.71
C PHE A 161 13.61 -8.67 6.01
N PRO A 162 13.52 -9.10 7.28
CA PRO A 162 13.88 -10.46 7.70
C PRO A 162 13.02 -11.55 7.06
N LEU A 163 11.77 -11.24 6.71
CA LEU A 163 10.85 -12.20 6.13
C LEU A 163 11.00 -12.37 4.60
N GLY A 164 11.81 -11.53 3.98
CA GLY A 164 11.95 -11.50 2.52
C GLY A 164 12.58 -12.75 1.90
N THR A 165 13.29 -13.56 2.68
CA THR A 165 13.94 -14.80 2.25
C THR A 165 13.20 -16.07 2.69
N TYR A 166 12.00 -15.92 3.24
CA TYR A 166 11.15 -17.01 3.70
C TYR A 166 9.81 -17.04 2.95
N THR A 167 9.22 -18.22 2.86
CA THR A 167 7.83 -18.38 2.46
C THR A 167 6.91 -18.10 3.66
N LYS A 168 5.65 -17.78 3.40
CA LYS A 168 4.66 -17.59 4.46
C LYS A 168 4.47 -18.85 5.33
N LYS A 169 4.63 -20.04 4.72
CA LYS A 169 4.53 -21.33 5.42
C LYS A 169 5.65 -21.47 6.46
N GLU A 170 6.90 -21.26 6.05
CA GLU A 170 8.06 -21.31 6.94
C GLU A 170 7.93 -20.33 8.12
N ILE A 171 7.44 -19.11 7.86
CA ILE A 171 7.24 -18.12 8.93
C ILE A 171 6.16 -18.54 9.91
N ARG A 172 5.10 -19.21 9.47
CA ARG A 172 4.09 -19.78 10.36
C ARG A 172 4.65 -20.92 11.22
N GLU A 173 5.43 -21.79 10.63
CA GLU A 173 6.12 -22.88 11.34
C GLU A 173 7.04 -22.32 12.43
N ILE A 174 7.87 -21.31 12.13
CA ILE A 174 8.71 -20.61 13.10
C ILE A 174 7.87 -19.98 14.22
N ALA A 175 6.77 -19.30 13.88
CA ALA A 175 5.90 -18.67 14.87
C ALA A 175 5.21 -19.69 15.79
N GLN A 176 4.80 -20.85 15.27
CA GLN A 176 4.20 -21.94 16.02
C GLN A 176 5.23 -22.62 16.94
N GLU A 177 6.44 -22.92 16.46
CA GLU A 177 7.54 -23.47 17.24
C GLU A 177 7.91 -22.58 18.44
N GLN A 178 7.85 -21.25 18.23
CA GLN A 178 8.06 -20.27 19.30
C GLN A 178 6.84 -20.09 20.21
N GLY A 179 5.69 -20.69 19.87
CA GLY A 179 4.44 -20.56 20.60
C GLY A 179 3.94 -19.10 20.66
N PHE A 180 4.11 -18.33 19.58
CA PHE A 180 3.58 -16.97 19.52
C PHE A 180 2.07 -16.99 19.38
N ILE A 181 1.39 -16.17 20.18
CA ILE A 181 -0.07 -16.10 20.24
C ILE A 181 -0.72 -15.72 18.89
N ASN A 182 0.04 -15.06 18.02
CA ASN A 182 -0.42 -14.60 16.70
C ASN A 182 0.04 -15.50 15.54
N ALA A 183 0.55 -16.72 15.80
CA ALA A 183 1.04 -17.63 14.76
C ALA A 183 -0.03 -17.97 13.71
N ASP A 184 -1.29 -18.14 14.14
CA ASP A 184 -2.42 -18.51 13.29
C ASP A 184 -3.27 -17.29 12.83
N LYS A 185 -2.84 -16.07 13.17
CA LYS A 185 -3.58 -14.85 12.82
C LYS A 185 -3.64 -14.69 11.30
N PRO A 186 -4.84 -14.49 10.72
CA PRO A 186 -4.97 -14.25 9.27
C PRO A 186 -4.33 -12.92 8.88
N ASP A 187 -3.88 -12.84 7.62
CA ASP A 187 -3.34 -11.59 7.07
C ASP A 187 -4.43 -10.51 6.99
N SER A 188 -4.05 -9.25 7.22
CA SER A 188 -4.91 -8.11 6.92
C SER A 188 -5.14 -8.02 5.41
N GLN A 189 -6.40 -7.98 4.99
CA GLN A 189 -6.78 -8.09 3.56
C GLN A 189 -7.25 -6.76 2.97
N ASP A 190 -7.56 -5.77 3.81
CA ASP A 190 -8.16 -4.51 3.39
C ASP A 190 -7.48 -3.29 4.03
N ILE A 191 -7.95 -2.09 3.70
CA ILE A 191 -7.46 -0.83 4.26
C ILE A 191 -7.80 -0.80 5.75
N CYS A 192 -6.79 -0.64 6.58
CA CYS A 192 -6.90 -0.84 8.04
C CYS A 192 -7.88 0.12 8.73
N PHE A 193 -8.16 1.28 8.17
CA PHE A 193 -9.09 2.27 8.71
C PHE A 193 -10.47 2.27 8.01
N VAL A 194 -10.69 1.39 7.01
CA VAL A 194 -11.99 1.16 6.36
C VAL A 194 -12.31 -0.35 6.41
N PRO A 195 -12.68 -0.84 7.59
CA PRO A 195 -12.74 -2.28 7.86
C PRO A 195 -13.86 -3.03 7.13
N ASP A 196 -14.92 -2.35 6.74
CA ASP A 196 -16.05 -2.88 5.98
C ASP A 196 -15.88 -2.76 4.45
N GLY A 197 -14.80 -2.10 4.01
CA GLY A 197 -14.53 -1.85 2.59
C GLY A 197 -15.47 -0.83 1.94
N ASP A 198 -16.31 -0.14 2.71
CA ASP A 198 -17.16 0.95 2.21
C ASP A 198 -16.41 2.30 2.28
N TYR A 199 -15.51 2.49 1.31
CA TYR A 199 -14.67 3.69 1.22
C TYR A 199 -15.49 4.97 1.06
N ALA A 200 -16.63 4.92 0.36
CA ALA A 200 -17.44 6.10 0.11
C ALA A 200 -18.10 6.59 1.39
N THR A 201 -18.77 5.70 2.13
CA THR A 201 -19.35 6.03 3.44
C THR A 201 -18.29 6.53 4.42
N PHE A 202 -17.10 5.91 4.42
CA PHE A 202 -16.00 6.40 5.24
C PHE A 202 -15.60 7.84 4.89
N ILE A 203 -15.46 8.17 3.60
CA ILE A 203 -15.08 9.51 3.14
C ILE A 203 -16.16 10.53 3.50
N GLU A 204 -17.44 10.23 3.28
CA GLU A 204 -18.56 11.09 3.64
C GLU A 204 -18.60 11.40 5.15
N GLN A 205 -18.38 10.39 5.97
CA GLN A 205 -18.31 10.57 7.43
C GLN A 205 -17.07 11.36 7.86
N TYR A 206 -15.95 11.15 7.19
CA TYR A 206 -14.68 11.80 7.49
C TYR A 206 -14.69 13.29 7.13
N THR A 207 -15.22 13.62 5.95
CA THR A 207 -15.30 15.00 5.46
C THR A 207 -16.51 15.77 6.02
N GLY A 208 -17.54 15.06 6.47
CA GLY A 208 -18.84 15.64 6.85
C GLY A 208 -19.70 16.06 5.67
N GLU A 209 -19.31 15.69 4.45
CA GLU A 209 -19.98 16.05 3.20
C GLU A 209 -20.53 14.79 2.52
N ALA A 210 -21.83 14.81 2.19
CA ALA A 210 -22.45 13.76 1.40
C ALA A 210 -22.13 13.93 -0.09
N SER A 211 -21.88 12.83 -0.78
CA SER A 211 -21.63 12.84 -2.23
C SER A 211 -22.89 13.21 -3.00
N GLU A 212 -22.78 14.16 -3.91
CA GLU A 212 -23.91 14.57 -4.76
C GLU A 212 -24.21 13.51 -5.83
N PRO A 213 -25.48 13.08 -5.98
CA PRO A 213 -25.90 12.24 -7.10
C PRO A 213 -25.73 12.95 -8.43
N GLY A 214 -25.29 12.19 -9.45
CA GLY A 214 -25.09 12.71 -10.81
C GLY A 214 -25.55 11.72 -11.88
N ASP A 215 -25.09 11.91 -13.12
CA ASP A 215 -25.50 11.10 -14.25
C ASP A 215 -24.42 10.09 -14.66
N PHE A 216 -24.84 8.85 -14.91
CA PHE A 216 -24.10 7.93 -15.75
C PHE A 216 -24.33 8.34 -17.22
N VAL A 217 -23.23 8.49 -17.94
CA VAL A 217 -23.28 8.80 -19.38
C VAL A 217 -22.44 7.81 -20.18
N ASP A 218 -22.79 7.63 -21.47
CA ASP A 218 -21.89 6.97 -22.42
C ASP A 218 -20.78 7.94 -22.86
N LYS A 219 -19.93 7.51 -23.79
CA LYS A 219 -18.84 8.31 -24.35
C LYS A 219 -19.33 9.50 -25.18
N GLU A 220 -20.50 9.38 -25.78
CA GLU A 220 -21.17 10.42 -26.57
C GLU A 220 -21.91 11.43 -25.69
N GLY A 221 -21.94 11.20 -24.37
CA GLY A 221 -22.59 12.06 -23.38
C GLY A 221 -24.09 11.78 -23.18
N LYS A 222 -24.65 10.71 -23.78
CA LYS A 222 -26.03 10.30 -23.57
C LYS A 222 -26.22 9.76 -22.17
N VAL A 223 -27.23 10.23 -21.45
CA VAL A 223 -27.56 9.77 -20.09
C VAL A 223 -28.08 8.33 -20.12
N LEU A 224 -27.46 7.48 -19.34
CA LEU A 224 -27.82 6.07 -19.15
C LEU A 224 -28.56 5.81 -17.85
N GLY A 225 -28.43 6.69 -16.86
CA GLY A 225 -29.06 6.58 -15.55
C GLY A 225 -28.44 7.52 -14.53
N ARG A 226 -28.71 7.32 -13.25
CA ARG A 226 -28.16 8.17 -12.18
C ARG A 226 -27.27 7.37 -11.23
N HIS A 227 -26.18 8.01 -10.81
CA HIS A 227 -25.31 7.50 -9.78
C HIS A 227 -25.49 8.24 -8.43
N LYS A 228 -25.05 7.65 -7.34
CA LYS A 228 -25.19 8.16 -5.97
C LYS A 228 -24.01 8.98 -5.46
N GLY A 229 -23.14 9.43 -6.36
CA GLY A 229 -21.92 10.18 -6.07
C GLY A 229 -20.70 9.52 -6.70
N GLN A 230 -19.78 10.33 -7.26
CA GLN A 230 -18.62 9.82 -8.02
C GLN A 230 -17.64 8.98 -7.19
N ILE A 231 -17.55 9.25 -5.87
CA ILE A 231 -16.65 8.51 -4.97
C ILE A 231 -17.03 7.03 -4.80
N HIS A 232 -18.29 6.67 -5.09
CA HIS A 232 -18.75 5.28 -5.04
C HIS A 232 -18.28 4.41 -6.22
N TYR A 233 -17.60 5.02 -7.21
CA TYR A 233 -17.21 4.34 -8.45
C TYR A 233 -15.72 4.46 -8.70
N THR A 234 -15.14 3.36 -9.20
CA THR A 234 -13.70 3.27 -9.50
C THR A 234 -13.52 2.88 -10.96
N ILE A 235 -12.53 3.47 -11.63
CA ILE A 235 -12.20 3.11 -13.03
C ILE A 235 -11.97 1.61 -13.16
N GLY A 236 -12.67 0.98 -14.12
CA GLY A 236 -12.70 -0.45 -14.34
C GLY A 236 -13.76 -1.22 -13.57
N GLN A 237 -14.55 -0.56 -12.71
CA GLN A 237 -15.67 -1.19 -11.99
C GLN A 237 -16.76 -1.61 -12.97
N ARG A 238 -17.27 -2.85 -12.78
CA ARG A 238 -18.37 -3.42 -13.56
C ARG A 238 -19.63 -3.64 -12.74
N ARG A 239 -19.46 -4.05 -11.47
CA ARG A 239 -20.59 -4.40 -10.60
C ARG A 239 -21.10 -3.20 -9.83
N GLY A 240 -22.38 -3.21 -9.45
CA GLY A 240 -22.99 -2.16 -8.63
C GLY A 240 -23.31 -0.87 -9.36
N LEU A 241 -23.35 -0.87 -10.71
CA LEU A 241 -23.72 0.30 -11.50
C LEU A 241 -25.24 0.54 -11.53
N GLY A 242 -26.05 -0.51 -11.39
CA GLY A 242 -27.52 -0.40 -11.43
C GLY A 242 -28.07 -0.04 -12.81
N ILE A 243 -27.28 -0.19 -13.88
CA ILE A 243 -27.68 0.10 -15.26
C ILE A 243 -27.95 -1.22 -16.00
N ALA A 244 -29.14 -1.31 -16.59
CA ALA A 244 -29.49 -2.39 -17.50
C ALA A 244 -28.97 -2.05 -18.91
N ALA A 245 -28.12 -2.90 -19.46
CA ALA A 245 -27.57 -2.75 -20.81
C ALA A 245 -27.42 -4.12 -21.48
N PRO A 246 -27.49 -4.20 -22.84
CA PRO A 246 -27.29 -5.46 -23.57
C PRO A 246 -25.90 -6.07 -23.34
N GLU A 247 -24.89 -5.24 -23.15
CA GLU A 247 -23.51 -5.64 -22.91
C GLU A 247 -23.01 -5.13 -21.54
N SER A 248 -21.94 -5.77 -21.05
CA SER A 248 -21.33 -5.37 -19.78
C SER A 248 -20.73 -3.98 -19.89
N LEU A 249 -21.19 -3.06 -19.04
CA LEU A 249 -20.65 -1.71 -18.90
C LEU A 249 -19.61 -1.65 -17.79
N TYR A 250 -18.64 -0.74 -17.97
CA TYR A 250 -17.55 -0.47 -17.06
C TYR A 250 -17.40 1.04 -16.84
N VAL A 251 -16.96 1.44 -15.67
CA VAL A 251 -16.56 2.82 -15.42
C VAL A 251 -15.27 3.10 -16.20
N CYS A 252 -15.34 3.97 -17.20
CA CYS A 252 -14.22 4.33 -18.06
C CYS A 252 -13.62 5.69 -17.71
N GLY A 253 -14.40 6.56 -17.04
CA GLY A 253 -13.96 7.89 -16.68
C GLY A 253 -14.88 8.55 -15.67
N LYS A 254 -14.43 9.69 -15.15
CA LYS A 254 -15.20 10.59 -14.29
C LYS A 254 -14.96 12.00 -14.75
N SER A 255 -15.99 12.84 -14.73
CA SER A 255 -15.90 14.29 -14.99
C SER A 255 -16.36 15.02 -13.72
N LEU A 256 -15.40 15.54 -12.97
CA LEU A 256 -15.68 16.24 -11.71
C LEU A 256 -16.52 17.49 -11.94
N ASP A 257 -16.15 18.29 -12.94
CA ASP A 257 -16.83 19.58 -13.24
C ASP A 257 -18.32 19.42 -13.58
N THR A 258 -18.69 18.28 -14.18
CA THR A 258 -20.08 18.02 -14.61
C THR A 258 -20.77 16.96 -13.77
N ASN A 259 -20.11 16.44 -12.73
CA ASN A 259 -20.57 15.35 -11.87
C ASN A 259 -21.11 14.15 -12.67
N LYS A 260 -20.32 13.68 -13.66
CA LYS A 260 -20.67 12.54 -14.51
C LYS A 260 -19.73 11.37 -14.34
N VAL A 261 -20.28 10.15 -14.38
CA VAL A 261 -19.52 8.91 -14.46
C VAL A 261 -19.70 8.34 -15.87
N ILE A 262 -18.59 8.22 -16.61
CA ILE A 262 -18.59 7.76 -18.00
C ILE A 262 -18.51 6.24 -18.04
N LEU A 263 -19.48 5.62 -18.68
CA LEU A 263 -19.56 4.17 -18.87
C LEU A 263 -19.21 3.80 -20.31
N GLY A 264 -18.54 2.66 -20.47
CA GLY A 264 -18.19 2.13 -21.79
C GLY A 264 -18.01 0.61 -21.77
N GLY A 265 -17.65 0.05 -22.92
CA GLY A 265 -17.33 -1.36 -23.08
C GLY A 265 -15.97 -1.76 -22.47
N LYS A 266 -15.63 -3.04 -22.62
CA LYS A 266 -14.33 -3.55 -22.11
C LYS A 266 -13.13 -2.90 -22.82
N ASP A 267 -13.26 -2.66 -24.12
CA ASP A 267 -12.18 -2.13 -24.96
C ASP A 267 -11.87 -0.65 -24.65
N ASP A 268 -12.86 0.06 -24.13
CA ASP A 268 -12.74 1.46 -23.71
C ASP A 268 -11.85 1.67 -22.49
N LEU A 269 -11.53 0.58 -21.78
CA LEU A 269 -10.60 0.59 -20.65
C LEU A 269 -9.15 0.35 -21.06
N MET A 270 -8.89 0.00 -22.33
CA MET A 270 -7.57 -0.41 -22.77
C MET A 270 -6.72 0.83 -23.12
N SER A 271 -5.49 0.82 -22.60
CA SER A 271 -4.49 1.84 -22.91
C SER A 271 -3.16 1.21 -23.31
N ASN A 272 -2.52 1.77 -24.33
CA ASN A 272 -1.20 1.37 -24.78
C ASN A 272 -0.07 2.03 -23.97
N TYR A 273 -0.38 3.10 -23.24
CA TYR A 273 0.60 3.86 -22.48
C TYR A 273 -0.03 4.53 -21.26
N CYS A 274 0.83 4.95 -20.34
CA CYS A 274 0.47 5.88 -19.28
C CYS A 274 1.64 6.81 -18.96
N TYR A 275 1.32 7.90 -18.29
CA TYR A 275 2.29 8.82 -17.72
C TYR A 275 2.26 8.68 -16.19
N ILE A 276 3.43 8.80 -15.58
CA ILE A 276 3.60 8.81 -14.12
C ILE A 276 4.46 9.98 -13.70
N ASN A 277 4.13 10.54 -12.55
CA ASN A 277 4.88 11.56 -11.81
C ASN A 277 5.15 11.08 -10.37
N ASP A 278 5.76 11.90 -9.53
CA ASP A 278 6.25 11.51 -8.18
C ASP A 278 7.13 10.24 -8.28
N ILE A 279 8.08 10.28 -9.22
CA ILE A 279 8.92 9.13 -9.56
C ILE A 279 10.00 8.89 -8.51
N ASN A 280 10.27 7.62 -8.25
CA ASN A 280 11.39 7.17 -7.42
C ASN A 280 12.16 6.06 -8.13
N LEU A 281 13.29 6.42 -8.72
CA LEU A 281 14.18 5.50 -9.42
C LEU A 281 15.17 4.88 -8.43
N ILE A 282 14.77 3.82 -7.73
CA ILE A 282 15.62 3.18 -6.71
C ILE A 282 17.01 2.80 -7.25
N PRO A 283 17.17 2.14 -8.43
CA PRO A 283 18.48 1.75 -8.98
C PRO A 283 19.28 2.91 -9.58
N TRP A 284 18.64 4.03 -9.95
CA TRP A 284 19.26 5.11 -10.72
C TRP A 284 18.86 6.48 -10.15
N ASP A 285 19.61 7.51 -10.50
CA ASP A 285 19.19 8.90 -10.25
C ASP A 285 18.37 9.43 -11.43
N HIS A 286 18.66 8.94 -12.63
CA HIS A 286 17.99 9.33 -13.88
C HIS A 286 18.03 8.18 -14.89
N LEU A 287 17.07 8.14 -15.85
CA LEU A 287 17.07 7.24 -16.98
C LEU A 287 17.58 7.97 -18.22
N ASP A 288 18.85 7.79 -18.56
CA ASP A 288 19.47 8.43 -19.74
C ASP A 288 18.94 7.90 -21.08
N LYS A 289 18.32 6.74 -21.07
CA LYS A 289 17.75 6.08 -22.24
C LYS A 289 16.56 5.20 -21.85
N PRO A 290 15.64 4.94 -22.80
CA PRO A 290 14.52 4.03 -22.57
C PRO A 290 15.00 2.63 -22.15
N ILE A 291 14.30 2.02 -21.19
CA ILE A 291 14.57 0.67 -20.70
C ILE A 291 13.39 -0.25 -21.00
N GLN A 292 13.72 -1.52 -21.27
CA GLN A 292 12.74 -2.60 -21.36
C GLN A 292 12.62 -3.27 -19.99
N CYS A 293 11.42 -3.30 -19.44
CA CYS A 293 11.18 -3.94 -18.15
C CYS A 293 9.75 -4.49 -18.06
N LYS A 294 9.42 -5.11 -16.94
CA LYS A 294 8.04 -5.47 -16.62
C LYS A 294 7.46 -4.45 -15.66
N VAL A 295 6.28 -3.96 -15.98
CA VAL A 295 5.56 -2.93 -15.22
C VAL A 295 4.30 -3.51 -14.60
N LYS A 296 4.00 -3.09 -13.38
CA LYS A 296 2.82 -3.45 -12.62
C LYS A 296 2.05 -2.19 -12.28
N THR A 297 0.86 -2.02 -12.85
CA THR A 297 0.05 -0.80 -12.66
C THR A 297 -0.84 -0.87 -11.41
N ARG A 298 -1.18 -2.07 -10.94
CA ARG A 298 -1.97 -2.27 -9.72
C ARG A 298 -1.42 -3.44 -8.89
N TYR A 299 -1.59 -3.40 -7.59
CA TYR A 299 -1.04 -4.40 -6.66
C TYR A 299 -1.37 -5.85 -7.05
N ARG A 300 -2.61 -6.13 -7.45
CA ARG A 300 -3.08 -7.49 -7.78
C ARG A 300 -2.94 -7.86 -9.26
N GLN A 301 -2.52 -6.93 -10.13
CA GLN A 301 -2.31 -7.24 -11.54
C GLN A 301 -0.97 -7.95 -11.76
N PRO A 302 -0.86 -8.85 -12.76
CA PRO A 302 0.41 -9.39 -13.19
C PRO A 302 1.25 -8.30 -13.85
N GLU A 303 2.57 -8.47 -13.80
CA GLU A 303 3.51 -7.58 -14.49
C GLU A 303 3.43 -7.76 -16.00
N GLN A 304 3.50 -6.64 -16.74
CA GLN A 304 3.40 -6.60 -18.18
C GLN A 304 4.67 -6.03 -18.80
N PRO A 305 5.17 -6.60 -19.92
CA PRO A 305 6.31 -6.05 -20.64
C PRO A 305 6.00 -4.64 -21.14
N ALA A 306 6.93 -3.73 -20.91
CA ALA A 306 6.79 -2.34 -21.31
C ALA A 306 8.14 -1.67 -21.55
N THR A 307 8.12 -0.58 -22.28
CA THR A 307 9.21 0.39 -22.41
C THR A 307 8.96 1.54 -21.45
N VAL A 308 9.94 1.88 -20.65
CA VAL A 308 9.90 3.01 -19.71
C VAL A 308 10.89 4.06 -20.17
N GLU A 309 10.43 5.29 -20.34
CA GLU A 309 11.21 6.42 -20.83
C GLU A 309 10.97 7.64 -19.95
N GLN A 310 12.03 8.26 -19.47
CA GLN A 310 11.95 9.50 -18.71
C GLN A 310 11.89 10.68 -19.70
N LEU A 311 10.82 11.49 -19.57
CA LEU A 311 10.57 12.63 -20.44
C LEU A 311 10.97 13.97 -19.82
N GLY A 312 11.13 14.00 -18.51
CA GLY A 312 11.46 15.18 -17.73
C GLY A 312 11.94 14.80 -16.33
N GLU A 313 12.17 15.79 -15.49
CA GLU A 313 12.68 15.58 -14.13
C GLU A 313 11.74 14.69 -13.30
N ASP A 314 10.43 14.90 -13.40
CA ASP A 314 9.40 14.14 -12.67
C ASP A 314 8.29 13.64 -13.62
N LEU A 315 8.68 13.15 -14.81
CA LEU A 315 7.72 12.62 -15.78
C LEU A 315 8.31 11.40 -16.50
N ILE A 316 7.62 10.26 -16.37
CA ILE A 316 7.94 9.05 -17.11
C ILE A 316 6.76 8.66 -18.00
N ARG A 317 7.06 8.23 -19.23
CA ARG A 317 6.13 7.51 -20.09
C ARG A 317 6.39 6.02 -20.01
N ILE A 318 5.33 5.25 -19.79
CA ILE A 318 5.32 3.80 -19.89
C ILE A 318 4.53 3.42 -21.14
N THR A 319 5.15 2.70 -22.06
CA THR A 319 4.50 2.16 -23.26
C THR A 319 4.44 0.65 -23.15
N PHE A 320 3.26 0.08 -23.06
CA PHE A 320 3.03 -1.35 -22.94
C PHE A 320 3.16 -2.06 -24.29
N GLN A 321 3.67 -3.30 -24.30
CA GLN A 321 3.69 -4.11 -25.53
C GLN A 321 2.28 -4.52 -25.95
N GLU A 322 1.42 -4.84 -24.98
CA GLU A 322 0.01 -5.15 -25.17
C GLU A 322 -0.83 -4.14 -24.38
N PRO A 323 -1.99 -3.68 -24.94
CA PRO A 323 -2.86 -2.75 -24.24
C PRO A 323 -3.24 -3.24 -22.82
N GLN A 324 -3.16 -2.36 -21.85
CA GLN A 324 -3.48 -2.66 -20.45
C GLN A 324 -4.81 -2.05 -20.03
N ARG A 325 -5.53 -2.78 -19.18
CA ARG A 325 -6.86 -2.39 -18.73
C ARG A 325 -6.79 -1.45 -17.54
N ALA A 326 -7.53 -0.34 -17.62
CA ALA A 326 -7.77 0.57 -16.50
C ALA A 326 -6.47 1.04 -15.83
N VAL A 327 -5.58 1.54 -16.65
CA VAL A 327 -4.26 2.08 -16.25
C VAL A 327 -4.43 3.46 -15.64
#